data_843d15cc2c12940c1eabc40db315dde6
#
_entry.id   843d15cc2c12940c1eabc40db315dde6
#
_cell.length_a   1.000
_cell.length_b   1.000
_cell.length_c   1.000
_cell.angle_alpha   90.00
_cell.angle_beta   90.00
_cell.angle_gamma   90.00
#
_symmetry.space_group_name_H-M   'P 1'
#
loop_
_entity.id
_entity.type
_entity.pdbx_description
1 polymer ?
#
loop_
_entity_poly.entity_id
_entity_poly.type
_entity_poly.pdbx_seq_one_letter_code
_entity_poly.pdbx_strand_id
1 'polypeptide(L)'
;MPVRLLVVGGYSEEERWRTPRLPRPGEPAYADDFERRPGGKAFHQVVAAARAGVATGLVAAIGDDTIDPSGLPANVIARWQVVAGVRTGRTALIVDPRGALLSVLSSGANEHLDADFVAAQDDLMDEARILLISTEANIDAVAATLERAGEKRLLRILDPGPLPAGLSVREFASTDVLLLDVHEFARVCGRFLSIDITAQAVTGMDDTTINALARRLCAGTVVVSLDRSCLVSHGADRHGDAADLYRVPTCGSGDVFKGTLAARLLDARCFRDALLAACDAAG
;
A
#
# COMPACT_ATOMS: atom_id res chain seq x y z
N MET A 1 24.61 -0.28 0.31
CA MET A 1 24.09 -0.74 -0.99
C MET A 1 23.14 0.35 -1.48
N PRO A 2 23.16 0.68 -2.77
CA PRO A 2 22.24 1.71 -3.29
C PRO A 2 20.78 1.27 -3.13
N VAL A 3 19.92 2.21 -2.80
CA VAL A 3 18.47 1.99 -2.67
C VAL A 3 17.89 1.71 -4.06
N ARG A 4 17.19 0.58 -4.22
CA ARG A 4 16.56 0.22 -5.49
C ARG A 4 15.03 0.40 -5.50
N LEU A 5 14.43 0.41 -4.32
CA LEU A 5 13.01 0.61 -4.10
C LEU A 5 12.83 1.69 -3.01
N LEU A 6 12.09 2.73 -3.32
CA LEU A 6 11.68 3.74 -2.35
C LEU A 6 10.21 3.49 -1.95
N VAL A 7 9.95 3.46 -0.66
CA VAL A 7 8.59 3.39 -0.09
C VAL A 7 8.30 4.70 0.62
N VAL A 8 7.15 5.31 0.29
CA VAL A 8 6.68 6.55 0.91
C VAL A 8 5.26 6.34 1.42
N GLY A 9 4.98 6.78 2.66
CA GLY A 9 3.63 6.64 3.21
C GLY A 9 3.60 6.58 4.72
N GLY A 10 2.54 5.99 5.27
CA GLY A 10 2.26 6.02 6.70
C GLY A 10 3.09 5.07 7.53
N TYR A 11 3.46 5.58 8.70
CA TYR A 11 3.95 4.82 9.85
C TYR A 11 2.95 4.94 10.99
N SER A 12 2.72 3.87 11.72
CA SER A 12 1.89 3.91 12.92
C SER A 12 2.44 2.99 14.03
N GLU A 13 2.12 3.33 15.27
CA GLU A 13 2.22 2.38 16.36
C GLU A 13 0.94 1.53 16.37
N GLU A 14 1.06 0.23 16.12
CA GLU A 14 -0.06 -0.70 16.14
C GLU A 14 -0.25 -1.25 17.55
N GLU A 15 -1.47 -1.18 18.02
CA GLU A 15 -1.94 -1.81 19.25
C GLU A 15 -2.90 -2.94 18.88
N ARG A 16 -2.48 -4.18 19.10
CA ARG A 16 -3.23 -5.37 18.74
C ARG A 16 -3.77 -6.08 19.97
N TRP A 17 -5.09 -6.23 20.02
CA TRP A 17 -5.80 -7.00 21.04
C TRP A 17 -6.33 -8.29 20.42
N ARG A 18 -5.97 -9.43 21.01
CA ARG A 18 -6.58 -10.72 20.66
C ARG A 18 -7.72 -10.98 21.64
N THR A 19 -8.92 -11.18 21.12
CA THR A 19 -10.13 -11.37 21.91
C THR A 19 -10.85 -12.65 21.48
N PRO A 20 -11.53 -13.36 22.40
CA PRO A 20 -12.32 -14.56 22.03
C PRO A 20 -13.44 -14.26 21.02
N ARG A 21 -13.91 -13.02 20.99
CA ARG A 21 -14.91 -12.50 20.06
C ARG A 21 -14.71 -11.01 19.86
N LEU A 22 -15.10 -10.48 18.71
CA LEU A 22 -15.12 -9.03 18.51
C LEU A 22 -16.14 -8.37 19.47
N PRO A 23 -15.83 -7.19 20.05
CA PRO A 23 -16.76 -6.41 20.86
C PRO A 23 -17.97 -5.96 20.03
N ARG A 24 -19.12 -5.82 20.67
CA ARG A 24 -20.34 -5.23 20.07
C ARG A 24 -20.65 -3.90 20.74
N PRO A 25 -21.38 -3.03 20.08
CA PRO A 25 -21.84 -1.80 20.71
C PRO A 25 -22.54 -2.07 22.06
N GLY A 26 -22.03 -1.43 23.15
CA GLY A 26 -22.54 -1.64 24.51
C GLY A 26 -22.05 -2.91 25.22
N GLU A 27 -21.32 -3.81 24.55
CA GLU A 27 -20.81 -5.04 25.15
C GLU A 27 -19.27 -5.07 25.09
N PRO A 28 -18.56 -4.87 26.20
CA PRO A 28 -17.10 -5.00 26.23
C PRO A 28 -16.66 -6.43 25.96
N ALA A 29 -15.48 -6.59 25.38
CA ALA A 29 -14.77 -7.86 25.31
C ALA A 29 -13.46 -7.77 26.09
N TYR A 30 -13.09 -8.84 26.80
CA TYR A 30 -11.78 -8.96 27.42
C TYR A 30 -10.80 -9.54 26.42
N ALA A 31 -9.61 -8.95 26.33
CA ALA A 31 -8.54 -9.47 25.50
C ALA A 31 -7.77 -10.56 26.25
N ASP A 32 -7.41 -11.63 25.54
CA ASP A 32 -6.53 -12.69 26.03
C ASP A 32 -5.07 -12.29 25.93
N ASP A 33 -4.75 -11.36 24.98
CA ASP A 33 -3.40 -10.90 24.70
C ASP A 33 -3.40 -9.48 24.13
N PHE A 34 -2.31 -8.76 24.39
CA PHE A 34 -2.09 -7.41 23.89
C PHE A 34 -0.63 -7.22 23.50
N GLU A 35 -0.41 -6.68 22.32
CA GLU A 35 0.93 -6.31 21.85
C GLU A 35 0.94 -4.91 21.23
N ARG A 36 2.06 -4.22 21.38
CA ARG A 36 2.38 -2.99 20.64
C ARG A 36 3.55 -3.26 19.73
N ARG A 37 3.46 -2.78 18.50
CA ARG A 37 4.50 -2.97 17.49
C ARG A 37 4.53 -1.83 16.49
N PRO A 38 5.68 -1.64 15.78
CA PRO A 38 5.72 -0.79 14.61
C PRO A 38 4.78 -1.30 13.53
N GLY A 39 4.15 -0.38 12.81
CA GLY A 39 3.21 -0.70 11.75
C GLY A 39 2.97 0.46 10.79
N GLY A 40 1.80 0.45 10.16
CA GLY A 40 1.45 1.33 9.05
C GLY A 40 1.83 0.72 7.70
N LYS A 41 1.10 1.11 6.65
CA LYS A 41 1.25 0.49 5.33
C LYS A 41 2.68 0.58 4.80
N ALA A 42 3.29 1.76 4.80
CA ALA A 42 4.64 1.92 4.28
C ALA A 42 5.67 1.14 5.09
N PHE A 43 5.50 1.05 6.42
CA PHE A 43 6.36 0.24 7.25
C PHE A 43 6.28 -1.26 6.91
N HIS A 44 5.08 -1.81 6.79
CA HIS A 44 4.92 -3.22 6.43
C HIS A 44 5.41 -3.52 5.02
N GLN A 45 5.17 -2.62 4.07
CA GLN A 45 5.60 -2.75 2.68
C GLN A 45 7.13 -2.71 2.55
N VAL A 46 7.80 -1.78 3.24
CA VAL A 46 9.27 -1.70 3.20
C VAL A 46 9.92 -2.92 3.86
N VAL A 47 9.36 -3.40 4.98
CA VAL A 47 9.84 -4.62 5.65
C VAL A 47 9.70 -5.85 4.73
N ALA A 48 8.58 -5.98 4.04
CA ALA A 48 8.35 -7.07 3.10
C ALA A 48 9.34 -7.02 1.93
N ALA A 49 9.54 -5.84 1.33
CA ALA A 49 10.50 -5.64 0.25
C ALA A 49 11.94 -5.93 0.67
N ALA A 50 12.33 -5.47 1.86
CA ALA A 50 13.66 -5.72 2.40
C ALA A 50 13.90 -7.21 2.69
N ARG A 51 12.89 -7.93 3.19
CA ARG A 51 12.94 -9.38 3.38
C ARG A 51 13.02 -10.16 2.06
N ALA A 52 12.50 -9.58 0.98
CA ALA A 52 12.67 -10.12 -0.37
C ALA A 52 14.10 -9.91 -0.93
N GLY A 53 15.01 -9.30 -0.14
CA GLY A 53 16.43 -9.14 -0.47
C GLY A 53 16.78 -7.81 -1.15
N VAL A 54 15.86 -6.86 -1.24
CA VAL A 54 16.07 -5.57 -1.91
C VAL A 54 16.55 -4.50 -0.90
N ALA A 55 17.54 -3.70 -1.28
CA ALA A 55 17.89 -2.50 -0.55
C ALA A 55 16.79 -1.44 -0.75
N THR A 56 16.15 -1.02 0.34
CA THR A 56 14.98 -0.18 0.31
C THR A 56 15.16 1.12 1.07
N GLY A 57 14.52 2.19 0.59
CA GLY A 57 14.33 3.44 1.31
C GLY A 57 12.93 3.52 1.90
N LEU A 58 12.78 4.12 3.07
CA LEU A 58 11.50 4.48 3.67
C LEU A 58 11.48 5.98 3.95
N VAL A 59 10.46 6.69 3.51
CA VAL A 59 10.19 8.08 3.89
C VAL A 59 8.80 8.15 4.53
N ALA A 60 8.72 8.56 5.79
CA ALA A 60 7.48 8.65 6.54
C ALA A 60 7.57 9.74 7.61
N ALA A 61 6.41 10.14 8.16
CA ALA A 61 6.34 11.08 9.27
C ALA A 61 6.06 10.37 10.59
N ILE A 62 6.66 10.87 11.67
CA ILE A 62 6.43 10.46 13.06
C ILE A 62 6.22 11.69 13.93
N GLY A 63 5.51 11.53 15.04
CA GLY A 63 5.42 12.55 16.06
C GLY A 63 6.66 12.59 16.97
N ASP A 64 6.73 13.60 17.81
CA ASP A 64 7.78 13.73 18.83
C ASP A 64 7.55 12.82 20.06
N ASP A 65 6.47 12.05 20.06
CA ASP A 65 6.14 11.03 21.06
C ASP A 65 6.73 9.63 20.72
N THR A 66 7.29 9.44 19.52
CA THR A 66 7.98 8.19 19.14
C THR A 66 9.47 8.29 19.48
N ILE A 67 9.94 7.39 20.33
CA ILE A 67 11.34 7.36 20.79
C ILE A 67 12.22 6.63 19.77
N ASP A 68 11.76 5.49 19.25
CA ASP A 68 12.52 4.69 18.29
C ASP A 68 11.56 3.88 17.41
N PRO A 69 11.40 4.23 16.13
CA PRO A 69 10.66 3.41 15.18
C PRO A 69 11.47 2.18 14.78
N SER A 70 11.73 1.30 15.75
CA SER A 70 12.56 0.09 15.61
C SER A 70 11.91 -1.00 14.76
N GLY A 71 12.66 -2.05 14.47
CA GLY A 71 12.14 -3.24 13.76
C GLY A 71 12.36 -3.24 12.25
N LEU A 72 13.06 -2.24 11.71
CA LEU A 72 13.46 -2.23 10.30
C LEU A 72 14.62 -3.19 10.03
N PRO A 73 14.60 -3.97 8.94
CA PRO A 73 15.74 -4.76 8.48
C PRO A 73 16.97 -3.90 8.18
N ALA A 74 18.16 -4.49 8.31
CA ALA A 74 19.45 -3.78 8.14
C ALA A 74 19.68 -3.21 6.72
N ASN A 75 18.95 -3.71 5.72
CA ASN A 75 18.98 -3.22 4.33
C ASN A 75 17.93 -2.15 4.04
N VAL A 76 17.34 -1.52 5.08
CA VAL A 76 16.44 -0.37 4.97
C VAL A 76 17.13 0.91 5.42
N ILE A 77 17.05 1.94 4.61
CA ILE A 77 17.43 3.31 4.96
C ILE A 77 16.15 4.10 5.22
N ALA A 78 15.88 4.47 6.46
CA ALA A 78 14.70 5.26 6.81
C ALA A 78 15.04 6.76 6.95
N ARG A 79 14.12 7.60 6.50
CA ARG A 79 14.11 9.05 6.69
C ARG A 79 12.81 9.44 7.37
N TRP A 80 12.92 9.93 8.57
CA TRP A 80 11.78 10.29 9.40
C TRP A 80 11.62 11.81 9.47
N GLN A 81 10.47 12.32 9.05
CA GLN A 81 10.03 13.67 9.39
C GLN A 81 9.46 13.66 10.80
N VAL A 82 10.12 14.30 11.74
CA VAL A 82 9.60 14.47 13.10
C VAL A 82 8.70 15.71 13.13
N VAL A 83 7.43 15.52 13.46
CA VAL A 83 6.43 16.59 13.53
C VAL A 83 6.21 16.98 14.99
N ALA A 84 6.71 18.15 15.37
CA ALA A 84 6.64 18.64 16.74
C ALA A 84 5.20 18.94 17.18
N GLY A 85 4.84 18.52 18.40
CA GLY A 85 3.53 18.73 19.00
C GLY A 85 2.40 17.87 18.40
N VAL A 86 2.72 16.94 17.51
CA VAL A 86 1.78 16.02 16.91
C VAL A 86 2.13 14.59 17.32
N ARG A 87 1.12 13.79 17.60
CA ARG A 87 1.34 12.37 17.93
C ARG A 87 1.62 11.55 16.67
N THR A 88 2.42 10.53 16.82
CA THR A 88 2.62 9.50 15.79
C THR A 88 1.29 8.83 15.44
N GLY A 89 1.14 8.41 14.19
CA GLY A 89 -0.01 7.62 13.76
C GLY A 89 -0.22 6.40 14.65
N ARG A 90 -1.48 6.05 14.90
CA ARG A 90 -1.84 4.89 15.74
C ARG A 90 -2.92 4.06 15.07
N THR A 91 -2.79 2.76 15.21
CA THR A 91 -3.78 1.81 14.73
C THR A 91 -4.16 0.86 15.86
N ALA A 92 -5.44 0.85 16.22
CA ALA A 92 -5.99 -0.16 17.12
C ALA A 92 -6.57 -1.32 16.29
N LEU A 93 -6.11 -2.54 16.58
CA LEU A 93 -6.53 -3.76 15.89
C LEU A 93 -7.14 -4.73 16.91
N ILE A 94 -8.39 -5.09 16.74
CA ILE A 94 -9.07 -6.10 17.58
C ILE A 94 -9.33 -7.31 16.68
N VAL A 95 -8.76 -8.47 17.05
CA VAL A 95 -8.77 -9.68 16.22
C VAL A 95 -9.37 -10.84 17.00
N ASP A 96 -10.32 -11.56 16.40
CA ASP A 96 -10.87 -12.79 16.94
C ASP A 96 -10.13 -14.04 16.42
N PRO A 97 -10.34 -15.24 17.00
CA PRO A 97 -9.68 -16.47 16.54
C PRO A 97 -10.01 -16.92 15.12
N ARG A 98 -11.08 -16.36 14.52
CA ARG A 98 -11.47 -16.64 13.13
C ARG A 98 -10.81 -15.68 12.15
N GLY A 99 -10.00 -14.72 12.66
CA GLY A 99 -9.36 -13.70 11.86
C GLY A 99 -10.26 -12.51 11.52
N ALA A 100 -11.46 -12.42 12.09
CA ALA A 100 -12.29 -11.23 11.94
C ALA A 100 -11.63 -10.05 12.66
N LEU A 101 -11.63 -8.89 12.01
CA LEU A 101 -10.85 -7.72 12.41
C LEU A 101 -11.75 -6.49 12.53
N LEU A 102 -11.60 -5.76 13.64
CA LEU A 102 -12.01 -4.37 13.76
C LEU A 102 -10.75 -3.50 13.86
N SER A 103 -10.70 -2.42 13.09
CA SER A 103 -9.59 -1.48 13.11
C SER A 103 -10.07 -0.05 13.30
N VAL A 104 -9.30 0.72 14.07
CA VAL A 104 -9.46 2.17 14.21
C VAL A 104 -8.11 2.81 13.97
N LEU A 105 -8.06 3.75 13.05
CA LEU A 105 -6.84 4.45 12.66
C LEU A 105 -6.91 5.91 13.09
N SER A 106 -5.78 6.39 13.60
CA SER A 106 -5.52 7.81 13.82
C SER A 106 -4.28 8.17 13.03
N SER A 107 -4.42 9.03 12.04
CA SER A 107 -3.35 9.37 11.11
C SER A 107 -2.17 10.07 11.79
N GLY A 108 -2.45 10.96 12.76
CA GLY A 108 -1.41 11.67 13.49
C GLY A 108 -0.43 12.37 12.56
N ALA A 109 0.87 12.19 12.78
CA ALA A 109 1.94 12.79 12.00
C ALA A 109 1.90 12.44 10.50
N ASN A 110 1.24 11.35 10.10
CA ASN A 110 1.14 10.98 8.69
C ASN A 110 0.44 12.05 7.84
N GLU A 111 -0.55 12.77 8.40
CA GLU A 111 -1.23 13.87 7.72
C GLU A 111 -0.36 15.11 7.52
N HIS A 112 0.80 15.14 8.17
CA HIS A 112 1.76 16.23 8.11
C HIS A 112 3.04 15.88 7.34
N LEU A 113 3.10 14.73 6.67
CA LEU A 113 4.22 14.43 5.78
C LEU A 113 4.30 15.54 4.73
N ASP A 114 5.45 16.23 4.69
CA ASP A 114 5.65 17.41 3.87
C ASP A 114 6.24 17.01 2.51
N ALA A 115 5.72 17.59 1.43
CA ALA A 115 6.22 17.41 0.08
C ALA A 115 7.68 17.88 -0.06
N ASP A 116 8.05 18.99 0.60
CA ASP A 116 9.41 19.50 0.59
C ASP A 116 10.37 18.58 1.37
N PHE A 117 9.89 17.99 2.48
CA PHE A 117 10.67 16.97 3.18
C PHE A 117 10.94 15.75 2.30
N VAL A 118 9.94 15.25 1.57
CA VAL A 118 10.11 14.13 0.63
C VAL A 118 11.06 14.53 -0.50
N ALA A 119 10.90 15.72 -1.06
CA ALA A 119 11.78 16.24 -2.13
C ALA A 119 13.23 16.37 -1.68
N ALA A 120 13.49 16.69 -0.41
CA ALA A 120 14.84 16.76 0.15
C ALA A 120 15.54 15.39 0.24
N GLN A 121 14.82 14.27 0.01
CA GLN A 121 15.37 12.90 -0.02
C GLN A 121 15.70 12.45 -1.46
N ASP A 122 16.12 13.38 -2.30
CA ASP A 122 16.46 13.10 -3.70
C ASP A 122 17.56 12.06 -3.87
N ASP A 123 18.47 11.95 -2.91
CA ASP A 123 19.50 10.91 -2.89
C ASP A 123 18.90 9.50 -2.95
N LEU A 124 17.82 9.24 -2.19
CA LEU A 124 17.12 7.96 -2.24
C LEU A 124 16.34 7.77 -3.55
N MET A 125 15.74 8.84 -4.07
CA MET A 125 14.94 8.78 -5.28
C MET A 125 15.80 8.63 -6.54
N ASP A 126 16.99 9.23 -6.57
CA ASP A 126 17.94 9.12 -7.69
C ASP A 126 18.54 7.70 -7.84
N GLU A 127 18.67 6.98 -6.73
CA GLU A 127 19.15 5.59 -6.73
C GLU A 127 18.03 4.59 -7.05
N ALA A 128 16.77 4.93 -6.73
CA ALA A 128 15.64 4.04 -6.87
C ALA A 128 15.22 3.83 -8.33
N ARG A 129 14.63 2.69 -8.61
CA ARG A 129 13.96 2.38 -9.89
C ARG A 129 12.44 2.29 -9.74
N ILE A 130 11.97 2.03 -8.53
CA ILE A 130 10.55 1.86 -8.19
C ILE A 130 10.23 2.76 -7.00
N LEU A 131 9.12 3.47 -7.11
CA LEU A 131 8.41 4.09 -6.00
C LEU A 131 7.18 3.23 -5.67
N LEU A 132 7.06 2.78 -4.42
CA LEU A 132 5.83 2.26 -3.85
C LEU A 132 5.30 3.30 -2.87
N ILE A 133 4.11 3.81 -3.11
CA ILE A 133 3.53 4.87 -2.28
C ILE A 133 2.12 4.50 -1.80
N SER A 134 1.84 4.75 -0.53
CA SER A 134 0.51 4.60 0.04
C SER A 134 -0.12 5.96 0.35
N THR A 135 -1.45 6.04 0.27
CA THR A 135 -2.19 7.25 0.63
C THR A 135 -2.46 7.36 2.13
N GLU A 136 -1.83 6.54 2.96
CA GLU A 136 -1.79 6.70 4.42
C GLU A 136 -0.78 7.80 4.82
N ALA A 137 -0.86 8.95 4.13
CA ALA A 137 0.00 10.12 4.30
C ALA A 137 -0.74 11.36 3.81
N ASN A 138 -0.13 12.53 3.97
CA ASN A 138 -0.64 13.77 3.40
C ASN A 138 -0.78 13.64 1.88
N ILE A 139 -1.98 13.90 1.36
CA ILE A 139 -2.28 13.65 -0.06
C ILE A 139 -1.52 14.58 -1.01
N ASP A 140 -1.21 15.80 -0.59
CA ASP A 140 -0.44 16.74 -1.41
C ASP A 140 1.02 16.26 -1.53
N ALA A 141 1.58 15.69 -0.45
CA ALA A 141 2.90 15.07 -0.49
C ALA A 141 2.89 13.81 -1.38
N VAL A 142 1.81 13.01 -1.35
CA VAL A 142 1.63 11.84 -2.23
C VAL A 142 1.62 12.28 -3.69
N ALA A 143 0.82 13.29 -4.04
CA ALA A 143 0.72 13.81 -5.41
C ALA A 143 2.07 14.36 -5.91
N ALA A 144 2.74 15.19 -5.12
CA ALA A 144 4.05 15.76 -5.47
C ALA A 144 5.11 14.66 -5.64
N THR A 145 5.08 13.63 -4.77
CA THR A 145 6.02 12.49 -4.86
C THR A 145 5.81 11.68 -6.14
N LEU A 146 4.56 11.42 -6.53
CA LEU A 146 4.23 10.71 -7.77
C LEU A 146 4.70 11.50 -9.01
N GLU A 147 4.52 12.81 -9.03
CA GLU A 147 4.97 13.67 -10.12
C GLU A 147 6.50 13.65 -10.24
N ARG A 148 7.20 13.87 -9.11
CA ARG A 148 8.65 13.87 -9.06
C ARG A 148 9.25 12.52 -9.46
N ALA A 149 8.66 11.41 -9.00
CA ALA A 149 9.06 10.07 -9.42
C ALA A 149 8.87 9.86 -10.93
N GLY A 150 7.83 10.45 -11.52
CA GLY A 150 7.62 10.45 -12.96
C GLY A 150 8.71 11.21 -13.73
N GLU A 151 9.13 12.38 -13.24
CA GLU A 151 10.24 13.16 -13.82
C GLU A 151 11.56 12.36 -13.79
N LYS A 152 11.80 11.63 -12.70
CA LYS A 152 12.96 10.74 -12.51
C LYS A 152 12.80 9.37 -13.18
N ARG A 153 11.66 9.11 -13.85
CA ARG A 153 11.35 7.87 -14.57
C ARG A 153 11.31 6.60 -13.71
N LEU A 154 10.93 6.72 -12.45
CA LEU A 154 10.66 5.58 -11.60
C LEU A 154 9.36 4.90 -12.05
N LEU A 155 9.28 3.58 -11.87
CA LEU A 155 8.01 2.86 -11.92
C LEU A 155 7.20 3.23 -10.66
N ARG A 156 6.02 3.83 -10.83
CA ARG A 156 5.19 4.35 -9.74
C ARG A 156 4.07 3.38 -9.43
N ILE A 157 4.14 2.79 -8.23
CA ILE A 157 3.16 1.85 -7.70
C ILE A 157 2.37 2.56 -6.61
N LEU A 158 1.05 2.67 -6.79
CA LEU A 158 0.15 3.29 -5.82
C LEU A 158 -0.71 2.26 -5.09
N ASP A 159 -0.66 2.32 -3.76
CA ASP A 159 -1.62 1.72 -2.84
C ASP A 159 -2.56 2.82 -2.31
N PRO A 160 -3.79 2.97 -2.84
CA PRO A 160 -4.65 4.10 -2.50
C PRO A 160 -5.41 3.94 -1.18
N GLY A 161 -5.24 2.83 -0.45
CA GLY A 161 -5.84 2.65 0.88
C GLY A 161 -5.17 3.55 1.92
N PRO A 162 -5.93 4.19 2.78
CA PRO A 162 -7.36 4.05 3.10
C PRO A 162 -8.34 4.91 2.28
N LEU A 163 -7.99 5.46 1.14
CA LEU A 163 -8.81 6.33 0.28
C LEU A 163 -9.17 7.68 0.95
N PRO A 164 -8.18 8.51 1.27
CA PRO A 164 -8.41 9.78 1.95
C PRO A 164 -9.31 10.72 1.13
N ALA A 165 -9.94 11.67 1.82
CA ALA A 165 -10.92 12.58 1.19
C ALA A 165 -10.31 13.37 0.02
N GLY A 166 -9.06 13.80 0.12
CA GLY A 166 -8.35 14.56 -0.91
C GLY A 166 -7.90 13.75 -2.13
N LEU A 167 -7.92 12.41 -2.09
CA LEU A 167 -7.53 11.58 -3.23
C LEU A 167 -8.40 11.87 -4.46
N SER A 168 -7.79 12.04 -5.61
CA SER A 168 -8.44 12.38 -6.87
C SER A 168 -8.00 11.46 -8.01
N VAL A 169 -8.58 11.63 -9.18
CA VAL A 169 -8.18 10.90 -10.40
C VAL A 169 -6.78 11.27 -10.88
N ARG A 170 -6.23 12.40 -10.41
CA ARG A 170 -4.87 12.85 -10.78
C ARG A 170 -3.81 11.87 -10.31
N GLU A 171 -3.92 11.38 -9.08
CA GLU A 171 -2.99 10.41 -8.52
C GLU A 171 -3.03 9.10 -9.31
N PHE A 172 -4.22 8.66 -9.74
CA PHE A 172 -4.35 7.48 -10.60
C PHE A 172 -3.75 7.69 -12.00
N ALA A 173 -3.91 8.90 -12.58
CA ALA A 173 -3.32 9.25 -13.87
C ALA A 173 -1.77 9.31 -13.80
N SER A 174 -1.23 9.62 -12.62
CA SER A 174 0.22 9.66 -12.36
C SER A 174 0.80 8.31 -11.93
N THR A 175 0.03 7.21 -12.03
CA THR A 175 0.39 5.88 -11.53
C THR A 175 0.63 4.91 -12.69
N ASP A 176 1.71 4.12 -12.59
CA ASP A 176 2.02 3.06 -13.57
C ASP A 176 1.40 1.72 -13.15
N VAL A 177 1.32 1.45 -11.83
CA VAL A 177 0.69 0.24 -11.26
C VAL A 177 -0.20 0.65 -10.10
N LEU A 178 -1.51 0.37 -10.20
CA LEU A 178 -2.51 0.61 -9.16
C LEU A 178 -2.86 -0.72 -8.49
N LEU A 179 -2.66 -0.81 -7.16
CA LEU A 179 -2.93 -2.00 -6.37
C LEU A 179 -4.18 -1.79 -5.51
N LEU A 180 -5.20 -2.60 -5.73
CA LEU A 180 -6.49 -2.51 -5.05
C LEU A 180 -6.88 -3.86 -4.48
N ASP A 181 -7.42 -3.89 -3.27
CA ASP A 181 -8.24 -5.01 -2.84
C ASP A 181 -9.69 -4.86 -3.35
N VAL A 182 -10.50 -5.89 -3.15
CA VAL A 182 -11.90 -5.90 -3.61
C VAL A 182 -12.74 -4.79 -2.98
N HIS A 183 -12.49 -4.43 -1.71
CA HIS A 183 -13.20 -3.36 -1.00
C HIS A 183 -12.76 -1.99 -1.49
N GLU A 184 -11.45 -1.83 -1.71
CA GLU A 184 -10.88 -0.60 -2.27
C GLU A 184 -11.39 -0.37 -3.69
N PHE A 185 -11.40 -1.44 -4.52
CA PHE A 185 -11.93 -1.36 -5.89
C PHE A 185 -13.39 -0.94 -5.93
N ALA A 186 -14.24 -1.53 -5.10
CA ALA A 186 -15.65 -1.16 -5.01
C ALA A 186 -15.82 0.32 -4.61
N ARG A 187 -15.09 0.78 -3.58
CA ARG A 187 -15.15 2.18 -3.12
C ARG A 187 -14.62 3.16 -4.16
N VAL A 188 -13.56 2.81 -4.87
CA VAL A 188 -12.99 3.63 -5.96
C VAL A 188 -13.96 3.74 -7.12
N CYS A 189 -14.65 2.65 -7.50
CA CYS A 189 -15.70 2.69 -8.52
C CYS A 189 -16.86 3.60 -8.11
N GLY A 190 -17.32 3.50 -6.86
CA GLY A 190 -18.37 4.39 -6.33
C GLY A 190 -17.96 5.86 -6.38
N ARG A 191 -16.76 6.17 -5.87
CA ARG A 191 -16.29 7.55 -5.73
C ARG A 191 -15.92 8.23 -7.06
N PHE A 192 -15.23 7.51 -7.96
CA PHE A 192 -14.65 8.14 -9.16
C PHE A 192 -15.38 7.81 -10.45
N LEU A 193 -16.17 6.74 -10.48
CA LEU A 193 -16.96 6.36 -11.65
C LEU A 193 -18.46 6.55 -11.44
N SER A 194 -18.91 6.89 -10.22
CA SER A 194 -20.32 6.95 -9.83
C SER A 194 -21.04 5.60 -10.04
N ILE A 195 -20.33 4.50 -9.80
CA ILE A 195 -20.85 3.13 -9.90
C ILE A 195 -20.86 2.52 -8.51
N ASP A 196 -22.05 2.50 -7.89
CA ASP A 196 -22.23 1.92 -6.55
C ASP A 196 -22.30 0.41 -6.63
N ILE A 197 -21.22 -0.24 -6.20
CA ILE A 197 -21.06 -1.70 -6.18
C ILE A 197 -20.50 -2.15 -4.85
N THR A 198 -20.87 -3.33 -4.40
CA THR A 198 -20.31 -3.93 -3.19
C THR A 198 -19.09 -4.80 -3.51
N ALA A 199 -18.23 -5.03 -2.53
CA ALA A 199 -17.11 -5.97 -2.67
C ALA A 199 -17.58 -7.38 -3.09
N GLN A 200 -18.71 -7.83 -2.55
CA GLN A 200 -19.31 -9.12 -2.94
C GLN A 200 -19.73 -9.14 -4.41
N ALA A 201 -20.29 -8.03 -4.91
CA ALA A 201 -20.65 -7.93 -6.33
C ALA A 201 -19.41 -7.96 -7.22
N VAL A 202 -18.33 -7.29 -6.83
CA VAL A 202 -17.03 -7.33 -7.55
C VAL A 202 -16.48 -8.74 -7.62
N THR A 203 -16.51 -9.49 -6.51
CA THR A 203 -16.05 -10.90 -6.48
C THR A 203 -16.84 -11.79 -7.45
N GLY A 204 -18.10 -11.50 -7.69
CA GLY A 204 -18.97 -12.22 -8.63
C GLY A 204 -18.93 -11.73 -10.07
N MET A 205 -18.23 -10.64 -10.37
CA MET A 205 -18.14 -10.10 -11.73
C MET A 205 -17.25 -10.95 -12.64
N ASP A 206 -17.54 -10.92 -13.94
CA ASP A 206 -16.64 -11.45 -14.96
C ASP A 206 -15.41 -10.53 -15.16
N ASP A 207 -14.34 -11.12 -15.67
CA ASP A 207 -13.05 -10.45 -15.87
C ASP A 207 -13.16 -9.25 -16.81
N THR A 208 -13.98 -9.33 -17.83
CA THR A 208 -14.17 -8.27 -18.82
C THR A 208 -14.80 -7.04 -18.19
N THR A 209 -15.79 -7.24 -17.33
CA THR A 209 -16.46 -6.16 -16.58
C THR A 209 -15.47 -5.47 -15.62
N ILE A 210 -14.71 -6.24 -14.83
CA ILE A 210 -13.70 -5.68 -13.92
C ILE A 210 -12.63 -4.91 -14.74
N ASN A 211 -12.17 -5.49 -15.86
CA ASN A 211 -11.21 -4.83 -16.76
C ASN A 211 -11.74 -3.50 -17.29
N ALA A 212 -12.99 -3.47 -17.77
CA ALA A 212 -13.59 -2.24 -18.28
C ALA A 212 -13.65 -1.12 -17.23
N LEU A 213 -13.95 -1.47 -15.98
CA LEU A 213 -13.92 -0.52 -14.85
C LEU A 213 -12.49 -0.08 -14.52
N ALA A 214 -11.55 -1.02 -14.45
CA ALA A 214 -10.14 -0.76 -14.17
C ALA A 214 -9.52 0.21 -15.20
N ARG A 215 -9.82 0.04 -16.47
CA ARG A 215 -9.35 0.92 -17.56
C ARG A 215 -9.89 2.35 -17.47
N ARG A 216 -11.05 2.56 -16.84
CA ARG A 216 -11.60 3.89 -16.59
C ARG A 216 -10.91 4.60 -15.41
N LEU A 217 -10.29 3.85 -14.51
CA LEU A 217 -9.61 4.36 -13.32
C LEU A 217 -8.14 4.73 -13.60
N CYS A 218 -7.43 3.87 -14.30
CA CYS A 218 -5.99 4.02 -14.50
C CYS A 218 -5.58 3.53 -15.90
N ALA A 219 -4.75 4.31 -16.59
CA ALA A 219 -4.19 3.93 -17.88
C ALA A 219 -3.06 2.88 -17.75
N GLY A 220 -2.40 2.80 -16.60
CA GLY A 220 -1.36 1.83 -16.27
C GLY A 220 -1.91 0.43 -15.98
N THR A 221 -1.13 -0.39 -15.32
CA THR A 221 -1.55 -1.71 -14.85
C THR A 221 -2.41 -1.58 -13.60
N VAL A 222 -3.56 -2.26 -13.56
CA VAL A 222 -4.41 -2.36 -12.36
C VAL A 222 -4.41 -3.82 -11.88
N VAL A 223 -4.08 -4.01 -10.62
CA VAL A 223 -4.18 -5.30 -9.95
C VAL A 223 -5.33 -5.23 -8.95
N VAL A 224 -6.32 -6.10 -9.12
CA VAL A 224 -7.45 -6.23 -8.19
C VAL A 224 -7.32 -7.56 -7.46
N SER A 225 -7.02 -7.52 -6.17
CA SER A 225 -6.99 -8.71 -5.32
C SER A 225 -8.40 -9.10 -4.93
N LEU A 226 -8.82 -10.27 -5.39
CA LEU A 226 -10.08 -10.93 -5.09
C LEU A 226 -9.82 -12.04 -4.07
N ASP A 227 -10.87 -12.63 -3.48
CA ASP A 227 -10.72 -13.61 -2.39
C ASP A 227 -9.77 -14.77 -2.70
N ARG A 228 -9.74 -15.24 -3.95
CA ARG A 228 -8.96 -16.42 -4.37
C ARG A 228 -8.07 -16.19 -5.59
N SER A 229 -7.98 -14.96 -6.07
CA SER A 229 -7.20 -14.64 -7.27
C SER A 229 -6.88 -13.15 -7.30
N CYS A 230 -5.82 -12.79 -8.02
CA CYS A 230 -5.60 -11.42 -8.46
C CYS A 230 -5.96 -11.32 -9.93
N LEU A 231 -6.80 -10.36 -10.29
CA LEU A 231 -7.03 -9.96 -11.67
C LEU A 231 -6.04 -8.87 -12.03
N VAL A 232 -5.33 -9.07 -13.12
CA VAL A 232 -4.40 -8.09 -13.71
C VAL A 232 -5.01 -7.55 -14.99
N SER A 233 -5.12 -6.26 -15.07
CA SER A 233 -5.57 -5.50 -16.23
C SER A 233 -4.43 -4.57 -16.65
N HIS A 234 -3.75 -4.89 -17.75
CA HIS A 234 -2.71 -4.02 -18.31
C HIS A 234 -3.32 -2.92 -19.18
N GLY A 235 -2.79 -1.71 -19.05
CA GLY A 235 -2.99 -0.66 -20.03
C GLY A 235 -2.08 -0.86 -21.23
N ALA A 236 -2.33 -0.16 -22.31
CA ALA A 236 -1.49 -0.23 -23.51
C ALA A 236 -0.02 0.10 -23.15
N ASP A 237 0.88 -0.80 -23.50
CA ASP A 237 2.33 -0.59 -23.68
C ASP A 237 3.31 -0.60 -22.50
N ARG A 238 3.13 -1.31 -21.36
CA ARG A 238 4.17 -1.08 -20.34
C ARG A 238 4.99 -2.25 -19.79
N HIS A 239 4.64 -3.50 -19.98
CA HIS A 239 5.38 -4.58 -19.30
C HIS A 239 5.72 -5.82 -20.15
N GLY A 240 5.58 -5.75 -21.47
CA GLY A 240 5.99 -6.87 -22.35
C GLY A 240 5.16 -8.14 -22.23
N ASP A 241 4.06 -8.12 -21.49
CA ASP A 241 3.14 -9.24 -21.37
C ASP A 241 2.18 -9.25 -22.56
N ALA A 242 2.09 -10.40 -23.22
CA ALA A 242 1.24 -10.59 -24.42
C ALA A 242 -0.27 -10.63 -24.10
N ALA A 243 -0.67 -10.57 -22.84
CA ALA A 243 -2.07 -10.66 -22.40
C ALA A 243 -2.46 -9.40 -21.63
N ASP A 244 -3.40 -8.65 -22.18
CA ASP A 244 -3.93 -7.43 -21.56
C ASP A 244 -4.76 -7.72 -20.28
N LEU A 245 -5.22 -8.95 -20.11
CA LEU A 245 -6.07 -9.38 -19.01
C LEU A 245 -5.79 -10.84 -18.64
N TYR A 246 -5.48 -11.10 -17.35
CA TYR A 246 -5.33 -12.46 -16.83
C TYR A 246 -5.57 -12.52 -15.32
N ARG A 247 -5.82 -13.74 -14.82
CA ARG A 247 -5.86 -14.05 -13.38
C ARG A 247 -4.68 -14.91 -12.97
N VAL A 248 -4.24 -14.70 -11.71
CA VAL A 248 -3.34 -15.59 -11.01
C VAL A 248 -3.97 -16.01 -9.68
N PRO A 249 -3.65 -17.21 -9.14
CA PRO A 249 -4.03 -17.57 -7.78
C PRO A 249 -3.56 -16.49 -6.81
N THR A 250 -4.38 -16.12 -5.82
CA THR A 250 -3.97 -15.13 -4.82
C THR A 250 -3.49 -15.79 -3.55
N CYS A 251 -2.69 -15.07 -2.84
CA CYS A 251 -2.10 -15.38 -1.56
C CYS A 251 -2.25 -14.21 -0.59
N GLY A 252 -3.02 -13.22 -0.94
CA GLY A 252 -3.28 -12.05 -0.10
C GLY A 252 -3.23 -10.75 -0.86
N SER A 253 -3.82 -9.73 -0.28
CA SER A 253 -3.86 -8.35 -0.80
C SER A 253 -3.14 -7.37 0.13
N GLY A 254 -2.58 -7.88 1.22
CA GLY A 254 -1.98 -7.07 2.26
C GLY A 254 -0.64 -6.45 1.87
N ASP A 255 -0.08 -5.69 2.82
CA ASP A 255 1.17 -4.93 2.61
C ASP A 255 2.38 -5.83 2.32
N VAL A 256 2.38 -7.07 2.84
CA VAL A 256 3.42 -8.07 2.53
C VAL A 256 3.43 -8.40 1.04
N PHE A 257 2.26 -8.64 0.46
CA PHE A 257 2.12 -8.86 -0.98
C PHE A 257 2.60 -7.64 -1.78
N LYS A 258 2.12 -6.43 -1.43
CA LYS A 258 2.42 -5.19 -2.16
C LYS A 258 3.92 -4.87 -2.13
N GLY A 259 4.55 -4.96 -0.95
CA GLY A 259 5.99 -4.73 -0.80
C GLY A 259 6.83 -5.79 -1.53
N THR A 260 6.44 -7.06 -1.47
CA THR A 260 7.13 -8.14 -2.18
C THR A 260 6.97 -8.01 -3.69
N LEU A 261 5.78 -7.65 -4.20
CA LEU A 261 5.55 -7.41 -5.62
C LEU A 261 6.48 -6.30 -6.13
N ALA A 262 6.53 -5.16 -5.45
CA ALA A 262 7.41 -4.05 -5.81
C ALA A 262 8.89 -4.49 -5.85
N ALA A 263 9.33 -5.30 -4.89
CA ALA A 263 10.70 -5.85 -4.87
C ALA A 263 10.96 -6.80 -6.06
N ARG A 264 10.03 -7.69 -6.36
CA ARG A 264 10.16 -8.68 -7.44
C ARG A 264 10.13 -8.05 -8.83
N LEU A 265 9.42 -6.94 -9.01
CA LEU A 265 9.41 -6.19 -10.28
C LEU A 265 10.79 -5.64 -10.68
N LEU A 266 11.73 -5.50 -9.75
CA LEU A 266 13.09 -5.05 -10.06
C LEU A 266 13.88 -6.05 -10.92
N ASP A 267 13.64 -7.34 -10.77
CA ASP A 267 14.47 -8.40 -11.35
C ASP A 267 13.65 -9.45 -12.14
N ALA A 268 12.33 -9.33 -12.17
CA ALA A 268 11.45 -10.25 -12.92
C ALA A 268 11.56 -10.04 -14.43
N ARG A 269 11.35 -11.10 -15.19
CA ARG A 269 11.32 -11.06 -16.66
C ARG A 269 10.04 -10.39 -17.19
N CYS A 270 8.94 -10.56 -16.47
CA CYS A 270 7.66 -9.96 -16.79
C CYS A 270 6.85 -9.71 -15.50
N PHE A 271 5.79 -8.93 -15.61
CA PHE A 271 4.92 -8.60 -14.47
C PHE A 271 4.30 -9.84 -13.82
N ARG A 272 3.90 -10.82 -14.63
CA ARG A 272 3.29 -12.07 -14.15
C ARG A 272 4.23 -12.87 -13.26
N ASP A 273 5.52 -12.98 -13.61
CA ASP A 273 6.51 -13.68 -12.80
C ASP A 273 6.69 -13.00 -11.43
N ALA A 274 6.77 -11.66 -11.41
CA ALA A 274 6.86 -10.88 -10.18
C ALA A 274 5.63 -11.09 -9.29
N LEU A 275 4.45 -11.10 -9.90
CA LEU A 275 3.18 -11.28 -9.20
C LEU A 275 3.08 -12.67 -8.57
N LEU A 276 3.40 -13.73 -9.30
CA LEU A 276 3.40 -15.10 -8.77
C LEU A 276 4.38 -15.26 -7.61
N ALA A 277 5.60 -14.72 -7.74
CA ALA A 277 6.58 -14.76 -6.67
C ALA A 277 6.15 -13.95 -5.42
N ALA A 278 5.39 -12.86 -5.61
CA ALA A 278 4.82 -12.10 -4.50
C ALA A 278 3.70 -12.88 -3.81
N CYS A 279 2.93 -13.60 -4.57
CA CYS A 279 1.90 -14.49 -4.07
C CYS A 279 2.49 -15.59 -3.17
N ASP A 280 3.47 -16.30 -3.62
CA ASP A 280 4.12 -17.39 -2.87
C ASP A 280 4.73 -16.90 -1.53
N ALA A 281 5.16 -15.65 -1.47
CA ALA A 281 5.76 -15.06 -0.27
C ALA A 281 4.74 -14.53 0.76
N ALA A 282 3.50 -14.29 0.34
CA ALA A 282 2.45 -13.72 1.19
C ALA A 282 1.47 -14.78 1.74
N GLY A 283 1.50 -16.01 1.21
CA GLY A 283 0.73 -17.18 1.68
C GLY A 283 1.49 -17.93 2.71
#